data_34db880cd386413b08fa0d48e6258c20
#
_entry.id   34db880cd386413b08fa0d48e6258c20
#
_cell.length_a   1.000
_cell.length_b   1.000
_cell.length_c   1.000
_cell.angle_alpha   90.00
_cell.angle_beta   90.00
_cell.angle_gamma   90.00
#
_symmetry.space_group_name_H-M   'P 1'
#
loop_
_entity.id
_entity.type
_entity.pdbx_description
1 polymer ?
#
loop_
_entity_poly.entity_id
_entity_poly.type
_entity_poly.pdbx_seq_one_letter_code
_entity_poly.pdbx_strand_id
1 'polypeptide(L)'
;MLADPALHLSADEDHAALYAACEPGTALCTIVGIEGSFSRRVGAQLAIRADGSTVGSLSDGCLEAQLATDVSALHSPEVVRYGRGSPKIDFRLPCGGGLDILLDPAPDRNAIRAAVDALEQRDP
;
A
#
# COMPACT_ATOMS: atom_id res chain seq x y z
N MET A 1 -12.40 23.48 8.45
CA MET A 1 -11.82 23.18 8.54
C MET A 1 -10.69 22.69 8.30
N LEU A 2 -9.82 22.96 8.71
CA LEU A 2 -8.68 22.55 8.17
C LEU A 2 -7.96 21.57 8.92
N ALA A 3 -7.83 20.42 8.40
CA ALA A 3 -7.04 19.38 8.95
C ALA A 3 -5.58 19.72 8.95
N ASP A 4 -4.78 19.02 9.71
CA ASP A 4 -3.33 19.07 9.66
C ASP A 4 -2.88 18.77 8.22
N PRO A 5 -2.08 19.63 7.59
CA PRO A 5 -1.66 19.42 6.20
C PRO A 5 -0.98 18.07 5.97
N ALA A 6 -0.15 17.61 6.91
CA ALA A 6 0.52 16.32 6.75
C ALA A 6 -0.48 15.16 6.75
N LEU A 7 -1.48 15.24 7.61
CA LEU A 7 -2.51 14.21 7.69
C LEU A 7 -3.38 14.21 6.44
N HIS A 8 -3.71 15.39 5.93
CA HIS A 8 -4.48 15.52 4.71
C HIS A 8 -3.74 14.94 3.51
N LEU A 9 -2.44 15.21 3.37
CA LEU A 9 -1.64 14.66 2.28
C LEU A 9 -1.56 13.14 2.35
N SER A 10 -1.44 12.58 3.56
CA SER A 10 -1.40 11.12 3.73
C SER A 10 -2.72 10.48 3.29
N ALA A 11 -3.84 11.10 3.66
CA ALA A 11 -5.15 10.60 3.26
C ALA A 11 -5.34 10.69 1.74
N ASP A 12 -4.83 11.76 1.12
CA ASP A 12 -4.91 11.92 -0.32
C ASP A 12 -4.10 10.85 -1.06
N GLU A 13 -2.92 10.50 -0.54
CA GLU A 13 -2.11 9.45 -1.13
C GLU A 13 -2.81 8.10 -1.08
N ASP A 14 -3.43 7.76 0.05
CA ASP A 14 -4.16 6.52 0.19
C ASP A 14 -5.40 6.49 -0.69
N HIS A 15 -6.11 7.60 -0.80
CA HIS A 15 -7.26 7.71 -1.68
C HIS A 15 -6.84 7.53 -3.14
N ALA A 16 -5.73 8.13 -3.55
CA ALA A 16 -5.22 8.00 -4.90
C ALA A 16 -4.85 6.54 -5.22
N ALA A 17 -4.22 5.85 -4.28
CA ALA A 17 -3.86 4.44 -4.45
C ALA A 17 -5.12 3.58 -4.62
N LEU A 18 -6.10 3.80 -3.77
CA LEU A 18 -7.35 3.06 -3.82
C LEU A 18 -8.09 3.31 -5.14
N TYR A 19 -8.11 4.57 -5.57
CA TYR A 19 -8.75 4.94 -6.83
C TYR A 19 -8.06 4.26 -8.02
N ALA A 20 -6.73 4.23 -8.03
CA ALA A 20 -5.97 3.55 -9.09
C ALA A 20 -6.26 2.06 -9.11
N ALA A 21 -6.53 1.45 -7.96
CA ALA A 21 -6.84 0.03 -7.87
C ALA A 21 -8.19 -0.34 -8.49
N CYS A 22 -8.99 0.64 -8.90
CA CYS A 22 -10.21 0.37 -9.66
C CYS A 22 -9.91 -0.12 -11.08
N GLU A 23 -8.70 0.14 -11.60
CA GLU A 23 -8.34 -0.26 -12.94
C GLU A 23 -7.96 -1.75 -12.98
N PRO A 24 -8.43 -2.51 -14.00
CA PRO A 24 -8.01 -3.89 -14.16
C PRO A 24 -6.49 -4.00 -14.32
N GLY A 25 -5.91 -5.04 -13.76
CA GLY A 25 -4.48 -5.27 -13.84
C GLY A 25 -3.65 -4.52 -12.79
N THR A 26 -4.29 -3.72 -11.94
CA THR A 26 -3.61 -2.99 -10.89
C THR A 26 -3.65 -3.79 -9.59
N ALA A 27 -2.49 -3.97 -8.97
CA ALA A 27 -2.37 -4.62 -7.66
C ALA A 27 -2.49 -3.58 -6.55
N LEU A 28 -2.88 -4.03 -5.36
CA LEU A 28 -2.99 -3.16 -4.19
C LEU A 28 -2.21 -3.76 -3.04
N CYS A 29 -1.34 -2.95 -2.43
CA CYS A 29 -0.55 -3.34 -1.27
C CYS A 29 -1.01 -2.50 -0.08
N THR A 30 -1.25 -3.15 1.06
CA THR A 30 -1.77 -2.48 2.25
C THR A 30 -0.94 -2.87 3.47
N ILE A 31 -0.50 -1.89 4.25
CA ILE A 31 0.19 -2.18 5.52
C ILE A 31 -0.85 -2.68 6.51
N VAL A 32 -0.66 -3.91 6.99
CA VAL A 32 -1.58 -4.52 7.96
C VAL A 32 -0.94 -4.70 9.34
N GLY A 33 0.38 -4.53 9.44
CA GLY A 33 1.07 -4.59 10.73
C GLY A 33 2.37 -3.82 10.70
N ILE A 34 2.73 -3.19 11.81
CA ILE A 34 3.97 -2.44 11.94
C ILE A 34 4.64 -2.83 13.24
N GLU A 35 5.94 -3.17 13.16
CA GLU A 35 6.78 -3.40 14.32
C GLU A 35 7.85 -2.32 14.34
N GLY A 36 7.90 -1.54 15.43
CA GLY A 36 8.83 -0.42 15.56
C GLY A 36 8.22 0.88 15.03
N SER A 37 9.08 1.86 14.79
CA SER A 37 8.67 3.18 14.30
C SER A 37 8.65 3.21 12.78
N PHE A 38 7.62 3.80 12.21
CA PHE A 38 7.51 3.92 10.77
C PHE A 38 6.72 5.18 10.42
N SER A 39 7.00 5.78 9.27
CA SER A 39 6.40 7.05 8.88
C SER A 39 4.95 6.94 8.43
N ARG A 40 4.54 5.76 7.95
CA ARG A 40 3.15 5.50 7.59
C ARG A 40 2.53 4.64 8.66
N ARG A 41 1.24 4.45 8.63
CA ARG A 41 0.55 3.65 9.64
C ARG A 41 -0.22 2.50 9.00
N VAL A 42 -0.70 1.58 9.84
CA VAL A 42 -1.55 0.49 9.40
C VAL A 42 -2.72 1.07 8.60
N GLY A 43 -3.00 0.47 7.45
CA GLY A 43 -3.99 0.94 6.52
C GLY A 43 -3.43 1.74 5.35
N ALA A 44 -2.17 2.17 5.41
CA ALA A 44 -1.55 2.87 4.28
C ALA A 44 -1.47 1.96 3.07
N GLN A 45 -1.69 2.52 1.88
CA GLN A 45 -1.83 1.73 0.66
C GLN A 45 -0.96 2.24 -0.48
N LEU A 46 -0.59 1.31 -1.35
CA LEU A 46 0.15 1.57 -2.57
C LEU A 46 -0.48 0.75 -3.69
N ALA A 47 -0.82 1.39 -4.80
CA ALA A 47 -1.28 0.68 -6.00
C ALA A 47 -0.10 0.49 -6.94
N ILE A 48 -0.05 -0.67 -7.60
CA ILE A 48 0.98 -0.98 -8.58
C ILE A 48 0.27 -1.35 -9.87
N ARG A 49 0.44 -0.52 -10.89
CA ARG A 49 -0.21 -0.71 -12.18
C ARG A 49 0.45 -1.83 -12.97
N ALA A 50 -0.24 -2.30 -14.01
CA ALA A 50 0.26 -3.38 -14.85
C ALA A 50 1.62 -3.06 -15.48
N ASP A 51 1.92 -1.79 -15.73
CA ASP A 51 3.22 -1.37 -16.27
C ASP A 51 4.32 -1.22 -15.22
N GLY A 52 4.02 -1.50 -13.96
CA GLY A 52 4.96 -1.40 -12.85
C GLY A 52 5.00 -0.04 -12.19
N SER A 53 4.27 0.95 -12.72
CA SER A 53 4.21 2.27 -12.09
C SER A 53 3.39 2.20 -10.80
N THR A 54 3.68 3.10 -9.86
CA THR A 54 3.03 3.10 -8.54
C THR A 54 2.22 4.35 -8.32
N VAL A 55 1.16 4.22 -7.51
CA VAL A 55 0.35 5.34 -7.05
C VAL A 55 0.26 5.24 -5.54
N GLY A 56 0.59 6.31 -4.86
CA GLY A 56 0.72 6.33 -3.40
C GLY A 56 2.16 6.13 -2.98
N SER A 57 2.39 5.98 -1.70
CA SER A 57 3.73 5.79 -1.16
C SER A 57 3.67 5.08 0.18
N LEU A 58 4.54 4.10 0.39
CA LEU A 58 4.65 3.42 1.67
C LEU A 58 5.97 3.71 2.37
N SER A 59 7.02 3.95 1.59
CA SER A 59 8.36 4.17 2.13
C SER A 59 9.20 4.92 1.10
N ASP A 60 10.49 4.63 1.06
CA ASP A 60 11.33 5.08 -0.04
C ASP A 60 11.17 4.12 -1.23
N GLY A 61 11.78 4.45 -2.35
CA GLY A 61 11.61 3.69 -3.58
C GLY A 61 12.05 2.24 -3.52
N CYS A 62 12.92 1.88 -2.58
CA CYS A 62 13.42 0.49 -2.47
C CYS A 62 12.31 -0.48 -2.08
N LEU A 63 11.47 -0.10 -1.11
CA LEU A 63 10.37 -0.96 -0.71
C LEU A 63 9.34 -1.10 -1.82
N GLU A 64 8.98 0.00 -2.47
CA GLU A 64 8.01 -0.03 -3.55
C GLU A 64 8.45 -0.93 -4.70
N ALA A 65 9.73 -0.87 -5.07
CA ALA A 65 10.27 -1.73 -6.12
C ALA A 65 10.20 -3.20 -5.74
N GLN A 66 10.49 -3.52 -4.48
CA GLN A 66 10.42 -4.91 -4.01
C GLN A 66 8.97 -5.40 -4.01
N LEU A 67 8.02 -4.56 -3.61
CA LEU A 67 6.60 -4.91 -3.63
C LEU A 67 6.13 -5.21 -5.05
N ALA A 68 6.55 -4.41 -6.02
CA ALA A 68 6.18 -4.63 -7.41
C ALA A 68 6.66 -6.00 -7.90
N THR A 69 7.90 -6.35 -7.56
CA THR A 69 8.46 -7.66 -7.91
C THR A 69 7.68 -8.79 -7.23
N ASP A 70 7.45 -8.66 -5.93
CA ASP A 70 6.83 -9.72 -5.16
C ASP A 70 5.37 -9.95 -5.56
N VAL A 71 4.60 -8.88 -5.75
CA VAL A 71 3.18 -9.01 -6.09
C VAL A 71 3.00 -9.61 -7.48
N SER A 72 3.93 -9.34 -8.40
CA SER A 72 3.85 -9.87 -9.77
C SER A 72 3.99 -11.39 -9.80
N ALA A 73 4.58 -11.98 -8.77
CA ALA A 73 4.76 -13.42 -8.69
C ALA A 73 3.59 -14.13 -8.01
N LEU A 74 2.63 -13.39 -7.46
CA LEU A 74 1.51 -13.98 -6.73
C LEU A 74 0.31 -14.21 -7.63
N HIS A 75 -0.46 -15.26 -7.31
CA HIS A 75 -1.73 -15.57 -7.97
C HIS A 75 -2.92 -15.30 -7.04
N SER A 76 -2.67 -15.08 -5.76
CA SER A 76 -3.71 -14.81 -4.76
C SER A 76 -3.15 -13.88 -3.69
N PRO A 77 -4.02 -13.22 -2.91
CA PRO A 77 -3.55 -12.31 -1.85
C PRO A 77 -2.71 -13.04 -0.82
N GLU A 78 -1.67 -12.36 -0.34
CA GLU A 78 -0.76 -12.93 0.66
C GLU A 78 -0.20 -11.81 1.54
N VAL A 79 -0.04 -12.07 2.82
CA VAL A 79 0.64 -11.16 3.75
C VAL A 79 2.11 -11.54 3.80
N VAL A 80 2.99 -10.56 3.52
CA VAL A 80 4.44 -10.78 3.48
C VAL A 80 5.10 -9.84 4.47
N ARG A 81 6.08 -10.35 5.20
CA ARG A 81 6.86 -9.57 6.17
C ARG A 81 8.08 -8.96 5.47
N TYR A 82 8.27 -7.66 5.65
CA TYR A 82 9.43 -6.92 5.17
C TYR A 82 10.21 -6.33 6.34
N GLY A 83 11.55 -6.31 6.21
CA GLY A 83 12.41 -5.82 7.25
C GLY A 83 12.64 -6.85 8.33
N ARG A 84 12.56 -6.42 9.60
CA ARG A 84 12.86 -7.29 10.74
C ARG A 84 11.92 -8.50 10.76
N GLY A 85 12.52 -9.68 10.85
CA GLY A 85 11.75 -10.93 10.87
C GLY A 85 11.38 -11.46 9.49
N SER A 86 11.81 -10.79 8.42
CA SER A 86 11.58 -11.26 7.07
C SER A 86 12.45 -12.48 6.77
N PRO A 87 11.94 -13.49 6.04
CA PRO A 87 12.78 -14.57 5.53
C PRO A 87 13.77 -14.10 4.46
N LYS A 88 13.57 -12.90 3.89
CA LYS A 88 14.49 -12.32 2.91
C LYS A 88 15.58 -11.56 3.66
N ILE A 89 16.74 -12.17 3.75
CA ILE A 89 17.82 -11.71 4.61
C ILE A 89 18.37 -10.35 4.24
N ASP A 90 18.37 -10.03 2.94
CA ASP A 90 19.02 -8.82 2.44
C ASP A 90 18.14 -7.59 2.45
N PHE A 91 16.88 -7.72 2.84
CA PHE A 91 15.98 -6.58 2.83
C PHE A 91 15.83 -5.99 4.23
N ARG A 92 16.28 -4.75 4.40
CA ARG A 92 16.19 -4.03 5.67
C ARG A 92 15.51 -2.70 5.45
N LEU A 93 14.66 -2.33 6.40
CA LEU A 93 14.05 -1.01 6.39
C LEU A 93 14.97 -0.01 7.08
N PRO A 94 15.01 1.25 6.62
CA PRO A 94 15.86 2.28 7.24
C PRO A 94 15.60 2.47 8.73
N CYS A 95 14.37 2.25 9.18
CA CYS A 95 14.01 2.40 10.59
C CYS A 95 14.39 1.18 11.45
N GLY A 96 14.88 0.11 10.85
CA GLY A 96 15.22 -1.13 11.57
C GLY A 96 14.02 -1.95 12.03
N GLY A 97 12.81 -1.52 11.72
CA GLY A 97 11.60 -2.23 12.10
C GLY A 97 11.14 -3.23 11.06
N GLY A 98 9.91 -3.72 11.21
CA GLY A 98 9.29 -4.66 10.30
C GLY A 98 7.89 -4.24 9.90
N LEU A 99 7.49 -4.64 8.71
CA LEU A 99 6.17 -4.38 8.17
C LEU A 99 5.54 -5.67 7.72
N ASP A 100 4.26 -5.85 8.04
CA ASP A 100 3.44 -6.86 7.41
C ASP A 100 2.58 -6.17 6.36
N ILE A 101 2.70 -6.61 5.13
CA ILE A 101 2.01 -5.97 4.01
C ILE A 101 1.17 -7.01 3.28
N LEU A 102 -0.11 -6.72 3.12
CA LEU A 102 -1.00 -7.53 2.30
C LEU A 102 -0.76 -7.18 0.85
N LEU A 103 -0.31 -8.16 0.07
CA LEU A 103 -0.11 -8.02 -1.36
C LEU A 103 -1.30 -8.67 -2.07
N ASP A 104 -2.10 -7.86 -2.74
CA ASP A 104 -3.26 -8.35 -3.49
C ASP A 104 -3.05 -8.11 -4.98
N PRO A 105 -2.70 -9.16 -5.75
CA PRO A 105 -2.42 -8.99 -7.17
C PRO A 105 -3.65 -8.65 -8.00
N ALA A 106 -4.84 -8.97 -7.50
CA ALA A 106 -6.08 -8.74 -8.23
C ALA A 106 -7.21 -8.42 -7.26
N PRO A 107 -7.22 -7.22 -6.65
CA PRO A 107 -8.25 -6.87 -5.69
C PRO A 107 -9.65 -6.87 -6.33
N ASP A 108 -10.65 -7.15 -5.51
CA ASP A 108 -12.05 -7.13 -5.95
C ASP A 108 -12.41 -5.70 -6.36
N ARG A 109 -12.62 -5.47 -7.65
CA ARG A 109 -12.88 -4.13 -8.19
C ARG A 109 -14.18 -3.55 -7.66
N ASN A 110 -15.17 -4.38 -7.40
CA ASN A 110 -16.44 -3.92 -6.84
C ASN A 110 -16.25 -3.43 -5.40
N ALA A 111 -15.47 -4.15 -4.60
CA ALA A 111 -15.17 -3.74 -3.24
C ALA A 111 -14.36 -2.45 -3.22
N ILE A 112 -13.36 -2.33 -4.12
CA ILE A 112 -12.55 -1.12 -4.22
C ILE A 112 -13.42 0.08 -4.61
N ARG A 113 -14.29 -0.09 -5.60
CA ARG A 113 -15.16 0.99 -6.05
C ARG A 113 -16.12 1.41 -4.95
N ALA A 114 -16.66 0.47 -4.18
CA ALA A 114 -17.52 0.78 -3.04
C ALA A 114 -16.76 1.58 -1.98
N ALA A 115 -15.49 1.23 -1.74
CA ALA A 115 -14.67 1.95 -0.77
C ALA A 115 -14.37 3.37 -1.25
N VAL A 116 -14.07 3.56 -2.55
CA VAL A 116 -13.83 4.89 -3.12
C VAL A 116 -15.09 5.73 -3.02
N ASP A 117 -16.24 5.17 -3.38
CA ASP A 117 -17.51 5.89 -3.29
C ASP A 117 -17.81 6.33 -1.86
N ALA A 118 -17.55 5.45 -0.89
CA ALA A 118 -17.75 5.78 0.52
C ALA A 118 -16.84 6.94 0.96
N LEU A 119 -15.59 6.95 0.52
CA LEU A 119 -14.67 8.03 0.83
C LEU A 119 -15.12 9.36 0.21
N GLU A 120 -15.59 9.32 -1.02
CA GLU A 120 -16.06 10.52 -1.70
C GLU A 120 -17.33 11.08 -1.04
N GLN A 121 -18.22 10.21 -0.56
CA GLN A 121 -19.42 10.63 0.13
C GLN A 121 -19.15 11.19 1.51
N ARG A 122 -18.06 10.79 2.15
CA ARG A 122 -17.70 11.30 3.47
C ARG A 122 -17.09 12.68 3.42
N ASP A 123 -16.58 13.06 2.27
CA ASP A 123 -15.94 14.35 2.11
C ASP A 123 -17.01 15.38 1.84
N PRO A 124 -17.25 16.33 2.72
CA PRO A 124 -18.30 17.34 2.55
C PRO A 124 -18.01 18.31 1.42
#